data_6949a51c3c00896c0f40de8f4566971c
#
_entry.id   6949a51c3c00896c0f40de8f4566971c
#
_cell.length_a   1.000
_cell.length_b   1.000
_cell.length_c   1.000
_cell.angle_alpha   90.00
_cell.angle_beta   90.00
_cell.angle_gamma   90.00
#
_symmetry.space_group_name_H-M   'P 1'
#
loop_
_entity.id
_entity.type
_entity.pdbx_description
1 polymer ?
#
loop_
_entity_poly.entity_id
_entity_poly.type
_entity_poly.pdbx_seq_one_letter_code
_entity_poly.pdbx_strand_id
1 'polypeptide(L)'
;MISTGTIRTRWFVAFAALLTAATALAAAPASASTDDATVSVIVRETADAADEAEDYVAGHGGSVGTQLSIIDSFEAALPASAVAGLEALSTVVAVTPNAPVQLLDWDTSPGQTRNTMDRITDSVLDADKFWNEGVHGQGIDIALIDSGVVPVQGLTIEGKIVNGPDLSFESQADNLRYLDTYGHGTHLAGIMAGNDGSSANITTNSVRRGFLGIAPKARVVSIKVADANGNTDVSQVIAAIDWVVQHRNDNGLNIRVLNLSFGTDSTQDYRLDPLAYAAEVAWKHGIVVVVAAGNDGNESPLRNPATNPFVIAVGAVDGNGSSQTRDDWLPAFSSCGTTERHVDVLAPGKSIVSLRAPGSSADLDFPQAEFDGRFFKGSGTSQAAAMVSGSAALLLSQRPNLTPDQVKRILVDTSETVWWIANECYGAGLINLAAAESAPTPANAAQNHDPATGLGSLEAARGSMHVAMDDVNLTGEQDIFGRYWDGASWSGASWSGASWSGGEWNGSTWTGASWSGASWSGASWSGASWSGASWSGASWSGASWSSNGWLGLSWQ
;
A
#
# COMPACT_ATOMS: atom_id res chain seq x y z
N MET A 1 13.02 50.38 59.10
CA MET A 1 11.93 51.25 58.66
C MET A 1 11.16 50.46 57.61
N ILE A 2 10.08 49.78 58.03
CA ILE A 2 8.68 50.09 57.77
C ILE A 2 8.43 50.19 56.25
N SER A 3 7.60 49.35 55.63
CA SER A 3 6.23 49.01 55.88
C SER A 3 5.76 47.79 55.09
N THR A 4 5.05 47.00 55.74
CA THR A 4 4.12 45.93 55.41
C THR A 4 2.99 46.33 54.45
N GLY A 5 2.54 45.38 53.62
CA GLY A 5 1.31 45.51 52.83
C GLY A 5 0.75 44.18 52.38
N THR A 6 0.05 43.53 53.28
CA THR A 6 -0.81 42.36 53.08
C THR A 6 -2.11 42.74 52.37
N ILE A 7 -2.53 42.05 51.30
CA ILE A 7 -3.93 42.08 50.86
C ILE A 7 -4.42 40.66 50.55
N ARG A 8 -5.56 40.43 51.17
CA ARG A 8 -6.35 39.26 51.45
C ARG A 8 -7.03 38.62 50.22
N THR A 9 -7.04 37.33 50.26
CA THR A 9 -7.95 36.38 49.63
C THR A 9 -9.43 36.73 49.87
N ARG A 10 -10.28 36.61 48.85
CA ARG A 10 -11.74 36.46 49.02
C ARG A 10 -12.27 35.35 48.10
N TRP A 11 -12.72 34.31 48.76
CA TRP A 11 -13.58 33.25 48.24
C TRP A 11 -15.03 33.78 48.17
N PHE A 12 -15.76 33.44 47.09
CA PHE A 12 -17.21 33.48 47.08
C PHE A 12 -17.75 32.12 46.70
N VAL A 13 -18.39 31.52 47.72
CA VAL A 13 -19.29 30.38 47.60
C VAL A 13 -20.69 30.96 47.34
N ALA A 14 -21.37 30.48 46.32
CA ALA A 14 -22.80 30.77 46.15
C ALA A 14 -23.58 29.45 46.19
N PHE A 15 -24.45 29.41 47.20
CA PHE A 15 -25.40 28.33 47.49
C PHE A 15 -26.61 28.41 46.56
N ALA A 16 -27.05 27.23 46.07
CA ALA A 16 -28.30 27.05 45.37
C ALA A 16 -29.49 27.02 46.31
N ALA A 17 -30.55 27.71 45.97
CA ALA A 17 -31.85 27.55 46.59
C ALA A 17 -32.84 26.95 45.58
N LEU A 18 -33.38 25.80 45.95
CA LEU A 18 -34.54 25.18 45.30
C LEU A 18 -35.80 26.01 45.56
N LEU A 19 -36.56 26.29 44.51
CA LEU A 19 -37.97 26.65 44.66
C LEU A 19 -38.80 25.73 43.74
N THR A 20 -39.59 24.86 44.35
CA THR A 20 -40.63 24.05 43.73
C THR A 20 -41.85 24.91 43.48
N ALA A 21 -42.28 25.01 42.23
CA ALA A 21 -43.61 25.46 41.87
C ALA A 21 -44.27 24.39 40.98
N ALA A 22 -45.23 23.70 41.55
CA ALA A 22 -46.12 22.81 40.84
C ALA A 22 -47.17 23.64 40.10
N THR A 23 -47.17 23.58 38.78
CA THR A 23 -48.35 23.98 37.99
C THR A 23 -48.73 22.80 37.11
N ALA A 24 -49.89 22.25 37.41
CA ALA A 24 -50.58 21.29 36.55
C ALA A 24 -50.94 21.97 35.24
N LEU A 25 -50.37 21.48 34.14
CA LEU A 25 -50.84 21.81 32.81
C LEU A 25 -51.41 20.56 32.16
N ALA A 26 -52.61 20.68 31.69
CA ALA A 26 -53.37 19.64 31.05
C ALA A 26 -52.63 19.04 29.84
N ALA A 27 -52.57 17.72 29.81
CA ALA A 27 -52.04 16.97 28.67
C ALA A 27 -52.94 17.15 27.45
N ALA A 28 -52.45 17.87 26.43
CA ALA A 28 -52.92 17.72 25.10
C ALA A 28 -52.28 16.43 24.51
N PRO A 29 -52.97 15.61 23.74
CA PRO A 29 -52.35 14.46 23.13
C PRO A 29 -51.31 14.93 22.14
N ALA A 30 -50.06 14.63 22.42
CA ALA A 30 -48.95 14.78 21.48
C ALA A 30 -49.21 13.80 20.32
N SER A 31 -49.56 14.32 19.15
CA SER A 31 -49.46 13.61 17.90
C SER A 31 -47.94 13.42 17.67
N ALA A 32 -47.43 12.28 18.09
CA ALA A 32 -46.10 11.85 17.68
C ALA A 32 -46.16 11.43 16.23
N SER A 33 -45.86 12.32 15.31
CA SER A 33 -45.29 11.92 14.03
C SER A 33 -43.83 11.61 14.28
N THR A 34 -43.56 10.39 14.67
CA THR A 34 -42.22 9.84 14.49
C THR A 34 -42.05 9.62 13.00
N ASP A 35 -41.49 10.58 12.28
CA ASP A 35 -40.88 10.29 11.01
C ASP A 35 -39.79 9.26 11.35
N ASP A 36 -40.04 8.00 10.96
CA ASP A 36 -39.10 6.90 11.13
C ASP A 36 -37.94 7.19 10.19
N ALA A 37 -36.76 7.53 10.76
CA ALA A 37 -35.63 7.98 9.98
C ALA A 37 -35.23 6.92 8.96
N THR A 38 -35.12 7.29 7.70
CA THR A 38 -34.59 6.40 6.66
C THR A 38 -33.10 6.19 6.88
N VAL A 39 -32.67 4.93 6.95
CA VAL A 39 -31.27 4.53 7.04
C VAL A 39 -30.83 3.86 5.76
N SER A 40 -29.57 4.09 5.39
CA SER A 40 -28.92 3.38 4.29
C SER A 40 -28.13 2.20 4.84
N VAL A 41 -28.34 1.03 4.26
CA VAL A 41 -27.69 -0.22 4.71
C VAL A 41 -27.20 -1.03 3.51
N ILE A 42 -26.24 -1.90 3.75
CA ILE A 42 -25.82 -2.98 2.85
C ILE A 42 -26.42 -4.26 3.40
N VAL A 43 -27.22 -4.93 2.59
CA VAL A 43 -27.89 -6.19 2.91
C VAL A 43 -27.13 -7.32 2.23
N ARG A 44 -26.55 -8.20 3.02
CA ARG A 44 -25.86 -9.39 2.53
C ARG A 44 -26.78 -10.59 2.59
N GLU A 45 -26.83 -11.35 1.51
CA GLU A 45 -27.71 -12.50 1.35
C GLU A 45 -26.93 -13.81 1.24
N THR A 46 -27.65 -14.93 1.34
CA THR A 46 -27.10 -16.24 0.98
C THR A 46 -27.08 -16.38 -0.55
N ALA A 47 -26.09 -17.13 -1.07
CA ALA A 47 -25.88 -17.28 -2.52
C ALA A 47 -27.11 -17.82 -3.30
N ASP A 48 -28.04 -18.48 -2.62
CA ASP A 48 -29.28 -19.00 -3.21
C ASP A 48 -30.52 -18.15 -2.85
N ALA A 49 -30.32 -16.92 -2.36
CA ALA A 49 -31.42 -16.02 -2.03
C ALA A 49 -32.16 -15.63 -3.29
N ALA A 50 -33.49 -15.85 -3.27
CA ALA A 50 -34.38 -15.19 -4.21
C ALA A 50 -34.68 -13.78 -3.68
N ASP A 51 -35.30 -12.91 -4.46
CA ASP A 51 -35.56 -11.48 -4.19
C ASP A 51 -36.39 -11.21 -2.90
N GLU A 52 -36.28 -12.08 -1.86
CA GLU A 52 -37.05 -12.01 -0.60
C GLU A 52 -36.71 -10.77 0.21
N ALA A 53 -35.43 -10.42 0.26
CA ALA A 53 -34.97 -9.27 1.04
C ALA A 53 -35.27 -7.96 0.30
N GLU A 54 -35.15 -7.93 -1.03
CA GLU A 54 -35.56 -6.79 -1.87
C GLU A 54 -37.06 -6.53 -1.78
N ASP A 55 -37.88 -7.61 -1.85
CA ASP A 55 -39.33 -7.53 -1.69
C ASP A 55 -39.71 -7.03 -0.28
N TYR A 56 -38.97 -7.47 0.73
CA TYR A 56 -39.14 -6.97 2.11
C TYR A 56 -38.86 -5.46 2.18
N VAL A 57 -37.73 -5.01 1.64
CA VAL A 57 -37.34 -3.58 1.61
C VAL A 57 -38.42 -2.76 0.91
N ALA A 58 -38.84 -3.19 -0.28
CA ALA A 58 -39.89 -2.51 -1.05
C ALA A 58 -41.26 -2.49 -0.31
N GLY A 59 -41.61 -3.61 0.34
CA GLY A 59 -42.87 -3.75 1.08
C GLY A 59 -42.95 -2.88 2.33
N HIS A 60 -41.81 -2.44 2.88
CA HIS A 60 -41.70 -1.57 4.06
C HIS A 60 -41.41 -0.10 3.70
N GLY A 61 -41.61 0.29 2.44
CA GLY A 61 -41.45 1.67 2.00
C GLY A 61 -40.01 2.08 1.76
N GLY A 62 -39.11 1.10 1.69
CA GLY A 62 -37.70 1.30 1.32
C GLY A 62 -37.47 1.27 -0.19
N SER A 63 -36.25 1.49 -0.59
CA SER A 63 -35.76 1.37 -1.97
C SER A 63 -34.51 0.50 -2.02
N VAL A 64 -34.43 -0.36 -3.03
CA VAL A 64 -33.27 -1.16 -3.37
C VAL A 64 -32.36 -0.31 -4.26
N GLY A 65 -31.06 -0.24 -3.91
CA GLY A 65 -30.05 0.52 -4.63
C GLY A 65 -29.16 -0.38 -5.50
N THR A 66 -27.86 -0.13 -5.46
CA THR A 66 -26.86 -0.85 -6.26
C THR A 66 -26.75 -2.30 -5.81
N GLN A 67 -26.74 -3.23 -6.76
CA GLN A 67 -26.36 -4.62 -6.50
C GLN A 67 -24.84 -4.70 -6.28
N LEU A 68 -24.44 -5.35 -5.20
CA LEU A 68 -23.05 -5.57 -4.80
C LEU A 68 -22.74 -7.07 -4.89
N SER A 69 -22.83 -7.60 -6.11
CA SER A 69 -22.78 -9.04 -6.41
C SER A 69 -21.53 -9.74 -5.90
N ILE A 70 -20.42 -8.99 -5.81
CA ILE A 70 -19.12 -9.50 -5.32
C ILE A 70 -19.17 -9.99 -3.86
N ILE A 71 -20.15 -9.51 -3.09
CA ILE A 71 -20.33 -9.88 -1.68
C ILE A 71 -21.75 -10.44 -1.43
N ASP A 72 -22.43 -10.89 -2.47
CA ASP A 72 -23.82 -11.36 -2.41
C ASP A 72 -24.72 -10.35 -1.66
N SER A 73 -24.69 -9.09 -2.07
CA SER A 73 -25.32 -7.99 -1.33
C SER A 73 -25.96 -6.98 -2.25
N PHE A 74 -26.80 -6.14 -1.67
CA PHE A 74 -27.31 -4.93 -2.31
C PHE A 74 -27.39 -3.77 -1.33
N GLU A 75 -27.38 -2.55 -1.85
CA GLU A 75 -27.69 -1.35 -1.07
C GLU A 75 -29.18 -1.21 -0.88
N ALA A 76 -29.61 -0.82 0.31
CA ALA A 76 -30.98 -0.49 0.59
C ALA A 76 -31.11 0.79 1.41
N ALA A 77 -32.16 1.55 1.16
CA ALA A 77 -32.61 2.63 2.03
C ALA A 77 -33.99 2.31 2.54
N LEU A 78 -34.17 2.19 3.85
CA LEU A 78 -35.43 1.79 4.47
C LEU A 78 -35.62 2.45 5.83
N PRO A 79 -36.87 2.50 6.38
CA PRO A 79 -37.10 3.00 7.72
C PRO A 79 -36.32 2.21 8.76
N ALA A 80 -35.71 2.90 9.75
CA ALA A 80 -34.90 2.28 10.78
C ALA A 80 -35.65 1.19 11.58
N SER A 81 -36.97 1.35 11.74
CA SER A 81 -37.83 0.36 12.37
C SER A 81 -37.94 -0.96 11.61
N ALA A 82 -37.71 -0.95 10.30
CA ALA A 82 -37.79 -2.13 9.43
C ALA A 82 -36.52 -2.98 9.41
N VAL A 83 -35.36 -2.44 9.86
CA VAL A 83 -34.06 -3.13 9.80
C VAL A 83 -34.07 -4.45 10.57
N ALA A 84 -34.62 -4.48 11.78
CA ALA A 84 -34.65 -5.71 12.58
C ALA A 84 -35.49 -6.83 11.95
N GLY A 85 -36.53 -6.49 11.18
CA GLY A 85 -37.31 -7.47 10.44
C GLY A 85 -36.60 -7.98 9.20
N LEU A 86 -35.78 -7.14 8.55
CA LEU A 86 -34.92 -7.53 7.44
C LEU A 86 -33.82 -8.48 7.92
N GLU A 87 -33.17 -8.19 9.04
CA GLU A 87 -32.17 -9.08 9.67
C GLU A 87 -32.73 -10.45 10.07
N ALA A 88 -34.04 -10.55 10.32
CA ALA A 88 -34.69 -11.79 10.72
C ALA A 88 -35.02 -12.73 9.56
N LEU A 89 -34.86 -12.30 8.32
CA LEU A 89 -35.09 -13.16 7.15
C LEU A 89 -34.02 -14.24 7.07
N SER A 90 -34.41 -15.46 6.72
CA SER A 90 -33.50 -16.61 6.64
C SER A 90 -32.48 -16.51 5.48
N THR A 91 -32.80 -15.70 4.50
CA THR A 91 -31.97 -15.40 3.33
C THR A 91 -30.97 -14.27 3.58
N VAL A 92 -31.12 -13.51 4.67
CA VAL A 92 -30.22 -12.42 5.03
C VAL A 92 -29.13 -12.91 5.98
N VAL A 93 -27.89 -12.75 5.56
CA VAL A 93 -26.69 -13.11 6.33
C VAL A 93 -26.30 -11.98 7.30
N ALA A 94 -26.40 -10.73 6.84
CA ALA A 94 -26.08 -9.55 7.64
C ALA A 94 -26.73 -8.29 7.04
N VAL A 95 -27.05 -7.33 7.91
CA VAL A 95 -27.42 -5.97 7.51
C VAL A 95 -26.43 -5.03 8.19
N THR A 96 -25.67 -4.26 7.41
CA THR A 96 -24.67 -3.34 7.93
C THR A 96 -24.99 -1.91 7.49
N PRO A 97 -24.74 -0.89 8.33
CA PRO A 97 -24.88 0.49 7.89
C PRO A 97 -24.00 0.76 6.65
N ASN A 98 -24.61 1.35 5.61
CA ASN A 98 -23.85 1.89 4.49
C ASN A 98 -23.26 3.23 4.92
N ALA A 99 -22.13 3.14 5.64
CA ALA A 99 -21.43 4.33 6.09
C ALA A 99 -20.66 4.92 4.89
N PRO A 100 -20.65 6.25 4.72
CA PRO A 100 -19.80 6.87 3.74
C PRO A 100 -18.36 6.50 4.07
N VAL A 101 -17.65 5.91 3.11
CA VAL A 101 -16.21 5.74 3.19
C VAL A 101 -15.63 7.14 3.11
N GLN A 102 -15.24 7.70 4.24
CA GLN A 102 -14.46 8.90 4.23
C GLN A 102 -13.06 8.51 3.77
N LEU A 103 -12.74 8.94 2.56
CA LEU A 103 -11.35 9.04 2.14
C LEU A 103 -10.67 9.92 3.20
N LEU A 104 -9.63 9.37 3.82
CA LEU A 104 -8.92 10.03 4.92
C LEU A 104 -8.42 11.41 4.48
N ASP A 105 -8.49 12.33 5.38
CA ASP A 105 -8.33 13.77 5.31
C ASP A 105 -7.31 14.28 4.28
N TRP A 106 -7.78 15.05 3.31
CA TRP A 106 -6.97 15.71 2.30
C TRP A 106 -6.37 16.97 2.89
N ASP A 107 -5.07 17.15 2.76
CA ASP A 107 -4.50 18.50 2.89
C ASP A 107 -4.85 19.28 1.62
N THR A 108 -6.09 19.76 1.54
CA THR A 108 -6.57 20.65 0.47
C THR A 108 -6.15 22.08 0.68
N SER A 109 -5.28 22.35 1.66
CA SER A 109 -4.80 23.71 1.90
C SER A 109 -4.05 24.22 0.69
N PRO A 110 -4.55 25.23 -0.03
CA PRO A 110 -3.83 25.81 -1.16
C PRO A 110 -2.49 26.37 -0.68
N GLY A 111 -1.38 25.85 -1.25
CA GLY A 111 -0.06 26.41 -1.06
C GLY A 111 0.80 25.85 0.09
N GLN A 112 0.38 24.80 0.80
CA GLN A 112 1.23 24.16 1.80
C GLN A 112 1.91 22.92 1.23
N THR A 113 3.09 23.09 0.65
CA THR A 113 3.99 22.02 0.18
C THR A 113 4.97 21.64 1.29
N ARG A 114 4.47 21.12 2.41
CA ARG A 114 5.31 20.86 3.58
C ARG A 114 6.23 19.66 3.38
N ASN A 115 5.75 18.63 2.66
CA ASN A 115 6.47 17.35 2.48
C ASN A 115 6.95 17.17 1.04
N THR A 116 7.63 18.18 0.49
CA THR A 116 8.34 18.08 -0.80
C THR A 116 9.63 17.27 -0.63
N MET A 117 10.04 16.57 -1.70
CA MET A 117 11.25 15.72 -1.65
C MET A 117 12.52 16.49 -1.28
N ASP A 118 12.65 17.76 -1.67
CA ASP A 118 13.77 18.60 -1.29
C ASP A 118 13.85 18.82 0.23
N ARG A 119 12.72 19.02 0.91
CA ARG A 119 12.69 19.10 2.37
C ARG A 119 12.97 17.78 3.05
N ILE A 120 12.37 16.71 2.53
CA ILE A 120 12.55 15.37 3.09
C ILE A 120 14.00 14.95 3.00
N THR A 121 14.64 15.15 1.85
CA THR A 121 16.03 14.71 1.62
C THR A 121 17.07 15.58 2.32
N ASP A 122 16.81 16.88 2.50
CA ASP A 122 17.77 17.85 3.05
C ASP A 122 17.58 18.09 4.55
N SER A 123 16.36 17.93 5.07
CA SER A 123 16.05 18.43 6.41
C SER A 123 15.32 17.43 7.32
N VAL A 124 14.72 16.37 6.77
CA VAL A 124 13.98 15.38 7.57
C VAL A 124 14.78 14.09 7.70
N LEU A 125 15.29 13.57 6.58
CA LEU A 125 16.05 12.33 6.55
C LEU A 125 17.56 12.53 6.42
N ASP A 126 18.02 13.75 6.06
CA ASP A 126 19.43 14.09 5.86
C ASP A 126 20.14 13.22 4.80
N ALA A 127 19.47 12.89 3.70
CA ALA A 127 20.07 12.12 2.60
C ALA A 127 21.27 12.84 1.95
N ASP A 128 21.31 14.16 2.07
CA ASP A 128 22.41 15.02 1.64
C ASP A 128 23.75 14.63 2.27
N LYS A 129 23.78 13.99 3.43
CA LYS A 129 25.02 13.51 4.05
C LYS A 129 25.70 12.46 3.17
N PHE A 130 24.93 11.49 2.66
CA PHE A 130 25.43 10.54 1.67
C PHE A 130 25.87 11.24 0.38
N TRP A 131 25.07 12.19 -0.11
CA TRP A 131 25.35 12.87 -1.38
C TRP A 131 26.62 13.73 -1.31
N ASN A 132 26.91 14.35 -0.18
CA ASN A 132 28.12 15.13 0.03
C ASN A 132 29.38 14.26 0.02
N GLU A 133 29.26 12.97 0.37
CA GLU A 133 30.33 11.96 0.25
C GLU A 133 30.37 11.30 -1.15
N GLY A 134 29.56 11.77 -2.09
CA GLY A 134 29.50 11.23 -3.45
C GLY A 134 28.66 9.96 -3.60
N VAL A 135 27.91 9.58 -2.57
CA VAL A 135 27.05 8.39 -2.55
C VAL A 135 25.62 8.79 -2.90
N HIS A 136 25.11 8.32 -4.05
CA HIS A 136 23.81 8.71 -4.58
C HIS A 136 22.96 7.49 -4.99
N GLY A 137 23.34 6.28 -4.56
CA GLY A 137 22.68 5.03 -4.96
C GLY A 137 23.24 4.40 -6.25
N GLN A 138 24.34 4.93 -6.79
CA GLN A 138 24.97 4.38 -8.01
C GLN A 138 25.38 2.92 -7.84
N GLY A 139 25.13 2.14 -8.88
CA GLY A 139 25.44 0.71 -8.92
C GLY A 139 24.42 -0.18 -8.21
N ILE A 140 23.34 0.39 -7.70
CA ILE A 140 22.26 -0.35 -7.03
C ILE A 140 20.98 -0.26 -7.87
N ASP A 141 20.32 -1.39 -8.03
CA ASP A 141 18.99 -1.49 -8.61
C ASP A 141 17.97 -1.76 -7.53
N ILE A 142 16.88 -1.00 -7.56
CA ILE A 142 15.72 -1.18 -6.70
C ILE A 142 14.62 -1.82 -7.54
N ALA A 143 14.24 -3.05 -7.24
CA ALA A 143 13.06 -3.66 -7.85
C ALA A 143 11.80 -3.04 -7.24
N LEU A 144 10.93 -2.55 -8.09
CA LEU A 144 9.62 -2.01 -7.73
C LEU A 144 8.54 -2.93 -8.32
N ILE A 145 7.92 -3.75 -7.48
CA ILE A 145 6.75 -4.56 -7.85
C ILE A 145 5.51 -3.72 -7.54
N ASP A 146 4.87 -3.18 -8.61
CA ASP A 146 3.81 -2.17 -8.47
C ASP A 146 2.96 -2.06 -9.75
N SER A 147 2.33 -0.92 -9.98
CA SER A 147 1.45 -0.64 -11.13
C SER A 147 2.18 -0.26 -12.42
N GLY A 148 3.52 -0.28 -12.43
CA GLY A 148 4.33 0.15 -13.56
C GLY A 148 4.99 1.51 -13.34
N VAL A 149 5.68 2.02 -14.36
CA VAL A 149 6.33 3.35 -14.32
C VAL A 149 6.19 4.02 -15.68
N VAL A 150 5.78 5.30 -15.70
CA VAL A 150 5.75 6.10 -16.94
C VAL A 150 7.00 6.96 -17.09
N PRO A 151 7.45 7.22 -18.34
CA PRO A 151 8.64 8.01 -18.63
C PRO A 151 8.38 9.51 -18.50
N VAL A 152 8.18 9.99 -17.27
CA VAL A 152 8.03 11.43 -16.96
C VAL A 152 9.36 12.07 -16.61
N GLN A 153 9.45 13.40 -16.70
CA GLN A 153 10.64 14.13 -16.29
C GLN A 153 11.05 13.77 -14.86
N GLY A 154 12.31 13.42 -14.66
CA GLY A 154 12.84 12.87 -13.42
C GLY A 154 13.08 11.35 -13.49
N LEU A 155 12.46 10.65 -14.47
CA LEU A 155 12.65 9.22 -14.72
C LEU A 155 13.10 8.92 -16.16
N THR A 156 13.34 9.93 -16.99
CA THR A 156 13.68 9.79 -18.42
C THR A 156 15.19 9.70 -18.71
N ILE A 157 16.05 9.76 -17.69
CA ILE A 157 17.48 9.53 -17.87
C ILE A 157 17.67 8.11 -18.42
N GLU A 158 18.47 7.96 -19.47
CA GLU A 158 18.74 6.66 -20.06
C GLU A 158 19.22 5.64 -19.02
N GLY A 159 18.59 4.48 -19.01
CA GLY A 159 18.86 3.41 -18.05
C GLY A 159 18.34 3.65 -16.63
N LYS A 160 17.64 4.75 -16.35
CA LYS A 160 17.05 5.04 -15.03
C LYS A 160 15.97 4.02 -14.69
N ILE A 161 15.08 3.74 -15.63
CA ILE A 161 14.04 2.73 -15.51
C ILE A 161 14.43 1.56 -16.41
N VAL A 162 14.43 0.37 -15.83
CA VAL A 162 14.58 -0.90 -16.53
C VAL A 162 13.26 -1.65 -16.38
N ASN A 163 12.58 -1.94 -17.48
CA ASN A 163 11.37 -2.74 -17.41
C ASN A 163 11.74 -4.21 -17.22
N GLY A 164 11.26 -4.79 -16.12
CA GLY A 164 11.14 -6.22 -15.93
C GLY A 164 9.88 -6.75 -16.65
N PRO A 165 9.34 -7.89 -16.24
CA PRO A 165 8.10 -8.41 -16.82
C PRO A 165 6.91 -7.53 -16.44
N ASP A 166 5.95 -7.45 -17.35
CA ASP A 166 4.59 -7.00 -17.04
C ASP A 166 3.73 -8.23 -16.81
N LEU A 167 3.32 -8.43 -15.58
CA LEU A 167 2.50 -9.56 -15.12
C LEU A 167 1.04 -9.13 -14.85
N SER A 168 0.74 -7.87 -15.16
CA SER A 168 -0.61 -7.33 -14.97
C SER A 168 -1.57 -7.83 -16.05
N PHE A 169 -2.85 -7.60 -15.82
CA PHE A 169 -3.90 -7.89 -16.80
C PHE A 169 -3.79 -7.02 -18.07
N GLU A 170 -3.00 -5.97 -18.04
CA GLU A 170 -2.75 -5.07 -19.18
C GLU A 170 -1.53 -5.46 -20.02
N SER A 171 -0.80 -6.51 -19.64
CA SER A 171 0.46 -6.92 -20.28
C SER A 171 0.36 -7.20 -21.77
N GLN A 172 -0.84 -7.55 -22.29
CA GLN A 172 -1.09 -7.84 -23.68
C GLN A 172 -1.54 -6.62 -24.51
N ALA A 173 -1.85 -5.51 -23.84
CA ALA A 173 -2.20 -4.27 -24.52
C ALA A 173 -0.91 -3.48 -24.82
N ASP A 174 -0.47 -3.46 -26.09
CA ASP A 174 0.80 -2.83 -26.50
C ASP A 174 0.93 -1.35 -26.10
N ASN A 175 -0.20 -0.65 -25.97
CA ASN A 175 -0.26 0.75 -25.56
C ASN A 175 -0.29 0.96 -24.05
N LEU A 176 -0.44 -0.10 -23.24
CA LEU A 176 -0.51 -0.04 -21.79
C LEU A 176 0.62 -0.80 -21.11
N ARG A 177 1.20 -1.76 -21.82
CA ARG A 177 2.26 -2.62 -21.29
C ARG A 177 3.41 -1.79 -20.69
N TYR A 178 3.81 -2.15 -19.49
CA TYR A 178 4.82 -1.49 -18.64
C TYR A 178 4.43 -0.10 -18.13
N LEU A 179 3.41 0.54 -18.71
CA LEU A 179 3.01 1.89 -18.27
C LEU A 179 2.23 1.82 -16.95
N ASP A 180 2.43 2.81 -16.15
CA ASP A 180 1.69 3.03 -14.91
C ASP A 180 0.32 3.65 -15.22
N THR A 181 -0.66 2.81 -15.39
CA THR A 181 -2.05 3.19 -15.66
C THR A 181 -2.81 3.56 -14.37
N TYR A 182 -2.31 3.13 -13.21
CA TYR A 182 -2.88 3.47 -11.91
C TYR A 182 -2.29 4.77 -11.33
N GLY A 183 -0.97 4.98 -11.43
CA GLY A 183 -0.27 6.20 -10.98
C GLY A 183 0.61 6.02 -9.74
N HIS A 184 0.52 4.87 -9.06
CA HIS A 184 1.22 4.60 -7.81
C HIS A 184 2.71 4.32 -8.03
N GLY A 185 3.05 3.43 -8.94
CA GLY A 185 4.44 3.03 -9.15
C GLY A 185 5.34 4.18 -9.63
N THR A 186 4.83 5.08 -10.47
CA THR A 186 5.57 6.28 -10.90
C THR A 186 5.87 7.21 -9.73
N HIS A 187 4.89 7.40 -8.85
CA HIS A 187 5.04 8.22 -7.66
C HIS A 187 6.14 7.66 -6.74
N LEU A 188 6.13 6.34 -6.48
CA LEU A 188 7.13 5.68 -5.65
C LEU A 188 8.51 5.67 -6.31
N ALA A 189 8.60 5.43 -7.62
CA ALA A 189 9.86 5.50 -8.38
C ALA A 189 10.51 6.89 -8.25
N GLY A 190 9.68 7.95 -8.27
CA GLY A 190 10.12 9.31 -8.01
C GLY A 190 10.73 9.46 -6.61
N ILE A 191 10.05 8.98 -5.57
CA ILE A 191 10.55 9.02 -4.19
C ILE A 191 11.88 8.28 -4.06
N MET A 192 11.97 7.07 -4.59
CA MET A 192 13.17 6.24 -4.45
C MET A 192 14.36 6.80 -5.21
N ALA A 193 14.17 7.17 -6.50
CA ALA A 193 15.28 7.37 -7.42
C ALA A 193 15.10 8.50 -8.43
N GLY A 194 14.07 9.36 -8.29
CA GLY A 194 13.84 10.47 -9.19
C GLY A 194 15.07 11.36 -9.36
N ASN A 195 15.30 11.88 -10.59
CA ASN A 195 16.47 12.72 -10.88
C ASN A 195 16.22 13.55 -12.14
N ASP A 196 16.26 14.86 -12.02
CA ASP A 196 16.10 15.78 -13.15
C ASP A 196 17.34 15.90 -14.07
N GLY A 197 18.36 15.11 -13.83
CA GLY A 197 19.52 15.00 -14.73
C GLY A 197 20.48 16.18 -14.68
N SER A 198 20.34 17.09 -13.76
CA SER A 198 20.99 18.40 -13.83
C SER A 198 22.42 18.46 -13.33
N SER A 199 23.02 17.39 -12.79
CA SER A 199 24.43 17.51 -12.43
C SER A 199 25.18 16.20 -12.21
N ALA A 200 26.43 16.19 -12.71
CA ALA A 200 27.42 15.20 -12.33
C ALA A 200 27.74 15.23 -10.82
N ASN A 201 27.45 16.34 -10.16
CA ASN A 201 27.67 16.59 -8.74
C ASN A 201 26.33 16.92 -8.08
N ILE A 202 25.65 15.91 -7.56
CA ILE A 202 24.46 16.07 -6.72
C ILE A 202 24.97 16.46 -5.33
N THR A 203 24.55 17.63 -4.87
CA THR A 203 24.86 18.17 -3.55
C THR A 203 23.61 18.84 -2.99
N THR A 204 23.59 19.20 -1.72
CA THR A 204 22.52 19.99 -1.09
C THR A 204 22.06 21.20 -1.94
N ASN A 205 22.97 21.82 -2.69
CA ASN A 205 22.62 22.92 -3.60
C ASN A 205 21.91 22.47 -4.88
N SER A 206 22.00 21.20 -5.26
CA SER A 206 21.33 20.65 -6.44
C SER A 206 19.84 20.42 -6.20
N VAL A 207 19.44 20.08 -4.96
CA VAL A 207 18.06 19.90 -4.52
C VAL A 207 17.22 21.14 -4.81
N ARG A 208 17.79 22.31 -4.63
CA ARG A 208 17.10 23.60 -4.90
C ARG A 208 16.88 23.92 -6.38
N ARG A 209 17.40 23.11 -7.29
CA ARG A 209 17.38 23.34 -8.75
C ARG A 209 16.59 22.33 -9.55
N GLY A 210 16.12 21.23 -8.92
CA GLY A 210 15.39 20.19 -9.59
C GLY A 210 14.91 19.11 -8.62
N PHE A 211 14.06 18.22 -9.10
CA PHE A 211 13.53 17.10 -8.30
C PHE A 211 14.57 16.01 -8.13
N LEU A 212 14.76 15.55 -6.87
CA LEU A 212 15.62 14.42 -6.51
C LEU A 212 14.87 13.49 -5.54
N GLY A 213 14.91 12.18 -5.83
CA GLY A 213 14.55 11.12 -4.89
C GLY A 213 15.68 10.86 -3.89
N ILE A 214 15.48 9.92 -2.98
CA ILE A 214 16.44 9.59 -1.92
C ILE A 214 17.78 9.09 -2.51
N ALA A 215 17.74 8.19 -3.48
CA ALA A 215 18.90 7.60 -4.16
C ALA A 215 18.93 7.96 -5.65
N PRO A 216 19.22 9.22 -6.01
CA PRO A 216 18.97 9.76 -7.35
C PRO A 216 19.82 9.15 -8.47
N LYS A 217 20.84 8.34 -8.17
CA LYS A 217 21.61 7.56 -9.16
C LYS A 217 21.34 6.05 -9.11
N ALA A 218 20.46 5.57 -8.22
CA ALA A 218 19.94 4.22 -8.32
C ALA A 218 19.09 4.06 -9.57
N ARG A 219 19.01 2.83 -10.10
CA ARG A 219 18.03 2.48 -11.15
C ARG A 219 16.80 1.85 -10.50
N VAL A 220 15.67 1.97 -11.15
CA VAL A 220 14.45 1.27 -10.77
C VAL A 220 14.18 0.17 -11.79
N VAL A 221 14.07 -1.07 -11.33
CA VAL A 221 13.60 -2.20 -12.14
C VAL A 221 12.11 -2.32 -11.89
N SER A 222 11.31 -1.90 -12.86
CA SER A 222 9.84 -1.88 -12.76
C SER A 222 9.27 -3.23 -13.14
N ILE A 223 8.62 -3.90 -12.21
CA ILE A 223 7.85 -5.12 -12.44
C ILE A 223 6.37 -4.77 -12.24
N LYS A 224 5.65 -4.65 -13.36
CA LYS A 224 4.24 -4.28 -13.30
C LYS A 224 3.40 -5.51 -12.97
N VAL A 225 2.61 -5.43 -11.91
CA VAL A 225 1.67 -6.48 -11.50
C VAL A 225 0.22 -5.98 -11.43
N ALA A 226 0.00 -4.67 -11.24
CA ALA A 226 -1.32 -4.09 -11.10
C ALA A 226 -1.81 -3.42 -12.39
N ASP A 227 -3.12 -3.46 -12.61
CA ASP A 227 -3.83 -2.78 -13.69
C ASP A 227 -4.20 -1.32 -13.32
N ALA A 228 -4.98 -0.65 -14.17
CA ALA A 228 -5.43 0.74 -13.96
C ALA A 228 -6.30 0.93 -12.71
N ASN A 229 -6.85 -0.13 -12.13
CA ASN A 229 -7.65 -0.07 -10.90
C ASN A 229 -6.82 -0.47 -9.66
N GLY A 230 -5.53 -0.75 -9.84
CA GLY A 230 -4.66 -1.25 -8.79
C GLY A 230 -4.86 -2.74 -8.47
N ASN A 231 -5.53 -3.49 -9.33
CA ASN A 231 -5.84 -4.90 -9.09
C ASN A 231 -4.64 -5.79 -9.40
N THR A 232 -4.38 -6.73 -8.50
CA THR A 232 -3.41 -7.81 -8.65
C THR A 232 -3.77 -8.98 -7.74
N ASP A 233 -3.25 -10.16 -8.03
CA ASP A 233 -3.40 -11.36 -7.19
C ASP A 233 -2.09 -11.72 -6.50
N VAL A 234 -2.18 -12.39 -5.35
CA VAL A 234 -1.01 -12.89 -4.60
C VAL A 234 -0.09 -13.72 -5.49
N SER A 235 -0.65 -14.55 -6.36
CA SER A 235 0.14 -15.40 -7.26
C SER A 235 0.97 -14.59 -8.27
N GLN A 236 0.44 -13.45 -8.78
CA GLN A 236 1.19 -12.54 -9.66
C GLN A 236 2.37 -11.90 -8.91
N VAL A 237 2.14 -11.50 -7.67
CA VAL A 237 3.19 -10.89 -6.84
C VAL A 237 4.28 -11.90 -6.49
N ILE A 238 3.91 -13.13 -6.14
CA ILE A 238 4.87 -14.21 -5.89
C ILE A 238 5.71 -14.48 -7.15
N ALA A 239 5.08 -14.52 -8.34
CA ALA A 239 5.80 -14.66 -9.60
C ALA A 239 6.75 -13.48 -9.88
N ALA A 240 6.36 -12.27 -9.52
CA ALA A 240 7.21 -11.09 -9.64
C ALA A 240 8.45 -11.17 -8.72
N ILE A 241 8.25 -11.60 -7.46
CA ILE A 241 9.36 -11.81 -6.50
C ILE A 241 10.31 -12.91 -7.01
N ASP A 242 9.77 -14.01 -7.52
CA ASP A 242 10.57 -15.08 -8.09
C ASP A 242 11.43 -14.60 -9.26
N TRP A 243 10.84 -13.82 -10.18
CA TRP A 243 11.60 -13.21 -11.28
C TRP A 243 12.72 -12.32 -10.75
N VAL A 244 12.47 -11.47 -9.74
CA VAL A 244 13.49 -10.60 -9.14
C VAL A 244 14.64 -11.42 -8.58
N VAL A 245 14.36 -12.49 -7.86
CA VAL A 245 15.39 -13.37 -7.26
C VAL A 245 16.23 -14.03 -8.33
N GLN A 246 15.59 -14.56 -9.38
CA GLN A 246 16.28 -15.27 -10.46
C GLN A 246 17.16 -14.34 -11.30
N HIS A 247 16.70 -13.12 -11.59
CA HIS A 247 17.35 -12.21 -12.53
C HIS A 247 18.13 -11.06 -11.86
N ARG A 248 18.30 -11.11 -10.52
CA ARG A 248 18.90 -10.00 -9.76
C ARG A 248 20.28 -9.53 -10.24
N ASN A 249 21.03 -10.40 -10.92
CA ASN A 249 22.37 -10.11 -11.42
C ASN A 249 22.49 -10.26 -12.95
N ASP A 250 21.39 -10.48 -13.66
CA ASP A 250 21.41 -10.75 -15.09
C ASP A 250 21.53 -9.45 -15.92
N ASN A 251 22.18 -9.53 -17.06
CA ASN A 251 22.24 -8.43 -18.03
C ASN A 251 22.70 -7.08 -17.45
N GLY A 252 23.60 -7.10 -16.48
CA GLY A 252 24.12 -5.90 -15.82
C GLY A 252 23.16 -5.32 -14.76
N LEU A 253 22.16 -6.08 -14.34
CA LEU A 253 21.39 -5.77 -13.13
C LEU A 253 22.22 -6.04 -11.87
N ASN A 254 21.91 -5.28 -10.82
CA ASN A 254 22.39 -5.50 -9.47
C ASN A 254 21.25 -5.17 -8.49
N ILE A 255 20.20 -6.00 -8.53
CA ILE A 255 19.02 -5.81 -7.70
C ILE A 255 19.38 -6.18 -6.26
N ARG A 256 19.44 -5.18 -5.40
CA ARG A 256 19.80 -5.31 -3.99
C ARG A 256 18.70 -4.86 -3.05
N VAL A 257 17.68 -4.20 -3.58
CA VAL A 257 16.50 -3.74 -2.83
C VAL A 257 15.25 -4.16 -3.56
N LEU A 258 14.24 -4.62 -2.84
CA LEU A 258 12.89 -4.91 -3.32
C LEU A 258 11.89 -4.09 -2.52
N ASN A 259 11.13 -3.24 -3.20
CA ASN A 259 10.03 -2.48 -2.63
C ASN A 259 8.69 -3.17 -2.89
N LEU A 260 7.96 -3.46 -1.81
CA LEU A 260 6.63 -4.03 -1.83
C LEU A 260 5.68 -3.05 -1.10
N SER A 261 5.02 -2.21 -1.89
CA SER A 261 4.10 -1.19 -1.35
C SER A 261 2.64 -1.61 -1.45
N PHE A 262 2.39 -2.87 -1.16
CA PHE A 262 1.06 -3.49 -1.10
C PHE A 262 1.04 -4.55 0.02
N GLY A 263 -0.14 -5.05 0.33
CA GLY A 263 -0.27 -6.16 1.26
C GLY A 263 -1.71 -6.68 1.30
N THR A 264 -1.88 -7.90 1.81
CA THR A 264 -3.18 -8.53 2.02
C THR A 264 -3.55 -8.53 3.51
N ASP A 265 -4.81 -8.68 3.83
CA ASP A 265 -5.32 -8.84 5.19
C ASP A 265 -5.30 -10.30 5.66
N SER A 266 -4.43 -11.11 5.06
CA SER A 266 -4.20 -12.49 5.48
C SER A 266 -3.91 -12.57 6.98
N THR A 267 -4.63 -13.44 7.66
CA THR A 267 -4.39 -13.79 9.06
C THR A 267 -3.55 -15.06 9.21
N GLN A 268 -3.07 -15.62 8.09
CA GLN A 268 -2.24 -16.80 8.08
C GLN A 268 -0.89 -16.51 8.73
N ASP A 269 -0.40 -17.43 9.54
CA ASP A 269 0.94 -17.33 10.14
C ASP A 269 2.00 -17.18 9.04
N TYR A 270 2.88 -16.18 9.17
CA TYR A 270 3.93 -15.89 8.17
C TYR A 270 4.79 -17.12 7.84
N ARG A 271 4.96 -18.06 8.79
CA ARG A 271 5.73 -19.29 8.61
C ARG A 271 5.11 -20.23 7.58
N LEU A 272 3.80 -20.14 7.39
CA LEU A 272 3.05 -20.95 6.44
C LEU A 272 2.69 -20.17 5.17
N ASP A 273 2.56 -18.86 5.27
CA ASP A 273 2.07 -18.00 4.21
C ASP A 273 3.01 -17.97 3.00
N PRO A 274 2.52 -18.28 1.78
CA PRO A 274 3.36 -18.33 0.58
C PRO A 274 3.90 -16.99 0.15
N LEU A 275 3.17 -15.87 0.35
CA LEU A 275 3.66 -14.54 -0.01
C LEU A 275 4.75 -14.08 0.97
N ALA A 276 4.54 -14.31 2.27
CA ALA A 276 5.55 -14.04 3.29
C ALA A 276 6.83 -14.87 3.06
N TYR A 277 6.67 -16.14 2.66
CA TYR A 277 7.79 -16.99 2.29
C TYR A 277 8.56 -16.47 1.06
N ALA A 278 7.86 -16.06 0.00
CA ALA A 278 8.51 -15.50 -1.19
C ALA A 278 9.36 -14.25 -0.85
N ALA A 279 8.83 -13.37 0.01
CA ALA A 279 9.57 -12.20 0.50
C ALA A 279 10.81 -12.60 1.31
N GLU A 280 10.72 -13.64 2.15
CA GLU A 280 11.86 -14.17 2.90
C GLU A 280 12.90 -14.84 2.00
N VAL A 281 12.49 -15.52 0.93
CA VAL A 281 13.40 -16.10 -0.06
C VAL A 281 14.22 -14.98 -0.73
N ALA A 282 13.59 -13.87 -1.11
CA ALA A 282 14.33 -12.71 -1.66
C ALA A 282 15.33 -12.16 -0.64
N TRP A 283 14.95 -12.06 0.63
CA TRP A 283 15.85 -11.64 1.72
C TRP A 283 17.06 -12.55 1.84
N LYS A 284 16.85 -13.86 1.88
CA LYS A 284 17.92 -14.87 1.97
C LYS A 284 18.84 -14.88 0.74
N HIS A 285 18.37 -14.38 -0.41
CA HIS A 285 19.18 -14.20 -1.62
C HIS A 285 19.92 -12.87 -1.67
N GLY A 286 19.99 -12.13 -0.56
CA GLY A 286 20.79 -10.92 -0.43
C GLY A 286 20.10 -9.65 -0.91
N ILE A 287 18.79 -9.66 -1.04
CA ILE A 287 17.94 -8.53 -1.43
C ILE A 287 17.29 -7.95 -0.16
N VAL A 288 17.47 -6.67 0.10
CA VAL A 288 16.75 -5.97 1.18
C VAL A 288 15.29 -5.81 0.76
N VAL A 289 14.38 -6.47 1.46
CA VAL A 289 12.93 -6.40 1.18
C VAL A 289 12.29 -5.40 2.12
N VAL A 290 11.70 -4.36 1.54
CA VAL A 290 11.03 -3.27 2.26
C VAL A 290 9.54 -3.36 1.96
N VAL A 291 8.72 -3.42 3.00
CA VAL A 291 7.28 -3.66 2.89
C VAL A 291 6.49 -2.59 3.63
N ALA A 292 5.46 -2.06 2.99
CA ALA A 292 4.51 -1.16 3.62
C ALA A 292 3.72 -1.87 4.73
N ALA A 293 3.56 -1.22 5.88
CA ALA A 293 2.88 -1.81 7.04
C ALA A 293 1.38 -2.04 6.81
N GLY A 294 0.75 -1.20 6.01
CA GLY A 294 -0.69 -1.15 5.77
C GLY A 294 -1.28 0.21 6.13
N ASN A 295 -2.49 0.49 5.62
CA ASN A 295 -3.18 1.77 5.80
C ASN A 295 -4.56 1.61 6.45
N ASP A 296 -4.69 0.65 7.38
CA ASP A 296 -5.98 0.25 7.97
C ASP A 296 -6.23 0.90 9.33
N GLY A 297 -5.33 1.78 9.76
CA GLY A 297 -5.43 2.48 11.03
C GLY A 297 -4.45 1.98 12.11
N ASN A 298 -4.27 2.81 13.11
CA ASN A 298 -3.22 2.61 14.12
C ASN A 298 -3.43 1.37 15.01
N GLU A 299 -4.64 0.85 15.10
CA GLU A 299 -4.97 -0.35 15.88
C GLU A 299 -4.94 -1.63 15.03
N SER A 300 -4.63 -1.50 13.75
CA SER A 300 -4.65 -2.62 12.82
C SER A 300 -3.34 -3.41 12.80
N PRO A 301 -3.40 -4.74 12.61
CA PRO A 301 -2.21 -5.56 12.40
C PRO A 301 -1.48 -5.15 11.11
N LEU A 302 -0.24 -5.61 10.97
CA LEU A 302 0.50 -5.44 9.72
C LEU A 302 -0.17 -6.24 8.59
N ARG A 303 -0.13 -5.67 7.39
CA ARG A 303 -0.52 -6.39 6.18
C ARG A 303 0.56 -7.40 5.79
N ASN A 304 0.13 -8.57 5.30
CA ASN A 304 1.05 -9.56 4.75
C ASN A 304 1.61 -9.07 3.39
N PRO A 305 2.95 -9.09 3.13
CA PRO A 305 3.99 -9.86 3.83
C PRO A 305 4.78 -9.08 4.91
N ALA A 306 4.38 -7.89 5.34
CA ALA A 306 5.04 -7.16 6.45
C ALA A 306 4.96 -7.94 7.78
N THR A 307 4.07 -8.91 7.89
CA THR A 307 3.98 -9.85 9.01
C THR A 307 5.23 -10.72 9.17
N ASN A 308 6.00 -10.94 8.11
CA ASN A 308 7.26 -11.69 8.19
C ASN A 308 8.34 -10.85 8.91
N PRO A 309 8.94 -11.33 10.01
CA PRO A 309 9.88 -10.54 10.80
C PRO A 309 11.25 -10.35 10.15
N PHE A 310 11.60 -11.11 9.12
CA PHE A 310 12.86 -10.92 8.41
C PHE A 310 12.87 -9.61 7.61
N VAL A 311 11.77 -9.26 6.93
CA VAL A 311 11.68 -8.07 6.09
C VAL A 311 11.59 -6.78 6.90
N ILE A 312 11.79 -5.63 6.25
CA ILE A 312 11.62 -4.33 6.91
C ILE A 312 10.18 -3.87 6.74
N ALA A 313 9.39 -3.91 7.81
CA ALA A 313 8.05 -3.36 7.85
C ALA A 313 8.10 -1.86 8.17
N VAL A 314 7.52 -1.03 7.31
CA VAL A 314 7.62 0.43 7.40
C VAL A 314 6.27 1.07 7.69
N GLY A 315 6.19 1.78 8.81
CA GLY A 315 5.07 2.65 9.16
C GLY A 315 5.26 4.07 8.63
N ALA A 316 4.17 4.81 8.52
CA ALA A 316 4.21 6.21 8.08
C ALA A 316 4.28 7.17 9.26
N VAL A 317 4.96 8.30 9.05
CA VAL A 317 4.93 9.47 9.93
C VAL A 317 4.58 10.72 9.11
N ASP A 318 3.89 11.67 9.71
CA ASP A 318 3.76 13.04 9.20
C ASP A 318 4.80 13.92 9.88
N GLY A 319 5.84 14.28 9.15
CA GLY A 319 6.90 15.17 9.62
C GLY A 319 6.51 16.64 9.65
N ASN A 320 5.25 16.97 9.39
CA ASN A 320 4.72 18.34 9.36
C ASN A 320 5.59 19.33 8.54
N GLY A 321 6.44 18.81 7.65
CA GLY A 321 7.42 19.56 6.84
C GLY A 321 8.50 20.25 7.68
N SER A 322 8.79 19.73 8.86
CA SER A 322 9.84 20.23 9.74
C SER A 322 10.97 19.21 9.89
N SER A 323 12.15 19.68 10.33
CA SER A 323 13.28 18.82 10.68
C SER A 323 13.27 18.39 12.15
N GLN A 324 12.18 18.65 12.87
CA GLN A 324 12.10 18.43 14.29
C GLN A 324 11.12 17.29 14.57
N THR A 325 11.64 16.14 14.91
CA THR A 325 10.84 14.95 15.25
C THR A 325 9.82 15.15 16.37
N ARG A 326 9.97 16.20 17.18
CA ARG A 326 9.03 16.53 18.29
C ARG A 326 7.65 17.00 17.82
N ASP A 327 7.50 17.48 16.60
CA ASP A 327 6.23 17.88 15.99
C ASP A 327 5.71 16.88 14.93
N ASP A 328 6.42 15.76 14.80
CA ASP A 328 5.98 14.62 14.02
C ASP A 328 4.78 13.96 14.69
N TRP A 329 3.92 13.38 13.92
CA TRP A 329 2.78 12.63 14.45
C TRP A 329 2.45 11.42 13.57
N LEU A 330 1.77 10.47 14.18
CA LEU A 330 1.36 9.25 13.50
C LEU A 330 0.08 9.52 12.72
N PRO A 331 0.07 9.42 11.38
CA PRO A 331 -1.16 9.52 10.61
C PRO A 331 -2.14 8.42 11.01
N ALA A 332 -3.43 8.76 11.06
CA ALA A 332 -4.46 7.83 11.51
C ALA A 332 -4.56 6.57 10.64
N PHE A 333 -4.13 6.63 9.40
CA PHE A 333 -4.16 5.48 8.49
C PHE A 333 -3.06 4.44 8.75
N SER A 334 -1.90 4.83 9.30
CA SER A 334 -0.74 3.93 9.40
C SER A 334 -1.05 2.72 10.29
N SER A 335 -0.95 1.51 9.75
CA SER A 335 -1.03 0.29 10.56
C SER A 335 0.21 0.16 11.45
N CYS A 336 0.00 -0.16 12.72
CA CYS A 336 1.07 -0.28 13.70
C CYS A 336 1.54 -1.73 13.90
N GLY A 337 0.66 -2.68 13.70
CA GLY A 337 0.89 -4.09 14.03
C GLY A 337 0.41 -4.45 15.42
N THR A 338 0.99 -5.49 15.98
CA THR A 338 0.70 -6.03 17.30
C THR A 338 1.96 -6.00 18.18
N THR A 339 1.82 -6.30 19.47
CA THR A 339 2.98 -6.45 20.38
C THR A 339 3.97 -7.55 19.94
N GLU A 340 3.49 -8.56 19.20
CA GLU A 340 4.33 -9.66 18.71
C GLU A 340 5.03 -9.32 17.40
N ARG A 341 4.35 -8.56 16.53
CA ARG A 341 4.89 -8.10 15.25
C ARG A 341 4.35 -6.72 14.90
N HIS A 342 5.18 -5.73 15.00
CA HIS A 342 4.90 -4.32 14.70
C HIS A 342 5.86 -3.79 13.61
N VAL A 343 5.71 -2.53 13.25
CA VAL A 343 6.62 -1.85 12.32
C VAL A 343 8.06 -1.88 12.84
N ASP A 344 9.02 -2.03 11.94
CA ASP A 344 10.45 -1.98 12.31
C ASP A 344 10.93 -0.54 12.45
N VAL A 345 10.55 0.31 11.50
CA VAL A 345 10.92 1.74 11.42
C VAL A 345 9.78 2.58 10.86
N LEU A 346 9.88 3.89 11.05
CA LEU A 346 9.02 4.89 10.44
C LEU A 346 9.79 5.67 9.36
N ALA A 347 9.04 6.18 8.36
CA ALA A 347 9.53 7.16 7.42
C ALA A 347 8.41 8.13 7.03
N PRO A 348 8.72 9.32 6.44
CA PRO A 348 7.70 10.23 5.96
C PRO A 348 6.75 9.55 4.98
N GLY A 349 5.44 9.60 5.26
CA GLY A 349 4.43 8.92 4.46
C GLY A 349 3.15 9.73 4.27
N LYS A 350 3.07 10.96 4.79
CA LYS A 350 1.88 11.81 4.64
C LYS A 350 2.13 12.97 3.69
N SER A 351 1.20 13.16 2.73
CA SER A 351 1.20 14.28 1.76
C SER A 351 2.53 14.45 1.02
N ILE A 352 3.16 13.35 0.67
CA ILE A 352 4.44 13.35 -0.03
C ILE A 352 4.26 13.83 -1.47
N VAL A 353 5.04 14.83 -1.85
CA VAL A 353 5.02 15.40 -3.21
C VAL A 353 6.08 14.70 -4.06
N SER A 354 5.65 13.90 -5.02
CA SER A 354 6.52 13.18 -5.96
C SER A 354 5.98 13.27 -7.39
N LEU A 355 6.53 12.48 -8.29
CA LEU A 355 6.22 12.54 -9.72
C LEU A 355 4.79 12.06 -10.00
N ARG A 356 4.13 12.77 -10.92
CA ARG A 356 2.79 12.48 -11.43
C ARG A 356 2.86 11.53 -12.62
N ALA A 357 1.92 10.60 -12.72
CA ALA A 357 1.63 9.80 -13.92
C ALA A 357 0.43 10.40 -14.64
N PRO A 358 0.61 11.27 -15.64
CA PRO A 358 -0.50 11.97 -16.27
C PRO A 358 -1.46 11.01 -16.98
N GLY A 359 -2.76 11.15 -16.71
CA GLY A 359 -3.82 10.33 -17.30
C GLY A 359 -3.99 8.96 -16.64
N SER A 360 -3.28 8.66 -15.57
CA SER A 360 -3.52 7.48 -14.73
C SER A 360 -4.84 7.61 -13.95
N SER A 361 -5.36 6.52 -13.44
CA SER A 361 -6.59 6.53 -12.64
C SER A 361 -6.49 7.46 -11.45
N ALA A 362 -5.38 7.42 -10.70
CA ALA A 362 -5.16 8.32 -9.58
C ALA A 362 -5.18 9.80 -10.01
N ASP A 363 -4.59 10.11 -11.14
CA ASP A 363 -4.57 11.48 -11.68
C ASP A 363 -5.97 11.98 -12.09
N LEU A 364 -6.79 11.10 -12.63
CA LEU A 364 -8.14 11.41 -13.06
C LEU A 364 -9.12 11.50 -11.88
N ASP A 365 -8.98 10.60 -10.92
CA ASP A 365 -9.88 10.49 -9.78
C ASP A 365 -9.58 11.53 -8.69
N PHE A 366 -8.31 11.95 -8.59
CA PHE A 366 -7.83 12.88 -7.55
C PHE A 366 -7.12 14.11 -8.12
N PRO A 367 -7.74 14.89 -9.02
CA PRO A 367 -7.09 16.03 -9.66
C PRO A 367 -6.62 17.12 -8.68
N GLN A 368 -7.19 17.15 -7.46
CA GLN A 368 -6.78 18.05 -6.39
C GLN A 368 -5.43 17.68 -5.75
N ALA A 369 -4.95 16.47 -5.95
CA ALA A 369 -3.63 16.02 -5.51
C ALA A 369 -2.50 16.45 -6.46
N GLU A 370 -2.86 16.88 -7.67
CA GLU A 370 -1.91 17.45 -8.64
C GLU A 370 -1.28 18.73 -8.08
N PHE A 371 0.02 18.85 -8.29
CA PHE A 371 0.80 20.01 -7.89
C PHE A 371 1.74 20.43 -9.01
N ASP A 372 1.63 21.71 -9.42
CA ASP A 372 2.48 22.34 -10.44
C ASP A 372 2.55 21.58 -11.78
N GLY A 373 1.46 20.96 -12.19
CA GLY A 373 1.31 20.23 -13.47
C GLY A 373 2.15 18.94 -13.60
N ARG A 374 3.15 18.79 -12.75
CA ARG A 374 4.19 17.77 -12.84
C ARG A 374 4.18 16.77 -11.68
N PHE A 375 3.74 17.23 -10.53
CA PHE A 375 3.82 16.48 -9.29
C PHE A 375 2.45 16.03 -8.80
N PHE A 376 2.47 15.09 -7.90
CA PHE A 376 1.28 14.55 -7.27
C PHE A 376 1.53 14.33 -5.78
N LYS A 377 0.52 14.60 -4.93
CA LYS A 377 0.61 14.36 -3.49
C LYS A 377 0.02 13.00 -3.15
N GLY A 378 0.81 12.15 -2.50
CA GLY A 378 0.39 10.84 -2.04
C GLY A 378 0.61 10.67 -0.53
N SER A 379 -0.24 9.87 0.12
CA SER A 379 -0.11 9.51 1.52
C SER A 379 -0.28 8.01 1.70
N GLY A 380 0.55 7.40 2.53
CA GLY A 380 0.48 5.98 2.83
C GLY A 380 1.80 5.43 3.37
N THR A 381 1.73 4.24 3.94
CA THR A 381 2.93 3.47 4.28
C THR A 381 3.70 3.03 3.04
N SER A 382 3.08 3.08 1.86
CA SER A 382 3.73 2.90 0.55
C SER A 382 4.81 3.94 0.27
N GLN A 383 4.49 5.23 0.51
CA GLN A 383 5.43 6.34 0.35
C GLN A 383 6.58 6.21 1.37
N ALA A 384 6.26 5.84 2.60
CA ALA A 384 7.25 5.58 3.64
C ALA A 384 8.19 4.40 3.26
N ALA A 385 7.64 3.31 2.73
CA ALA A 385 8.43 2.17 2.25
C ALA A 385 9.37 2.57 1.09
N ALA A 386 8.91 3.42 0.18
CA ALA A 386 9.75 3.95 -0.90
C ALA A 386 10.92 4.81 -0.36
N MET A 387 10.70 5.61 0.71
CA MET A 387 11.78 6.35 1.40
C MET A 387 12.83 5.38 1.94
N VAL A 388 12.40 4.32 2.64
CA VAL A 388 13.30 3.32 3.21
C VAL A 388 14.03 2.53 2.12
N SER A 389 13.36 2.22 1.00
CA SER A 389 13.98 1.54 -0.15
C SER A 389 15.11 2.38 -0.78
N GLY A 390 14.88 3.68 -0.96
CA GLY A 390 15.92 4.61 -1.40
C GLY A 390 17.08 4.71 -0.39
N SER A 391 16.76 4.73 0.91
CA SER A 391 17.75 4.76 2.01
C SER A 391 18.62 3.50 2.04
N ALA A 392 18.01 2.33 1.85
CA ALA A 392 18.75 1.06 1.72
C ALA A 392 19.68 1.07 0.50
N ALA A 393 19.24 1.66 -0.61
CA ALA A 393 20.10 1.79 -1.81
C ALA A 393 21.30 2.73 -1.57
N LEU A 394 21.15 3.80 -0.80
CA LEU A 394 22.29 4.65 -0.39
C LEU A 394 23.28 3.86 0.45
N LEU A 395 22.82 3.14 1.49
CA LEU A 395 23.67 2.30 2.34
C LEU A 395 24.42 1.23 1.53
N LEU A 396 23.75 0.56 0.62
CA LEU A 396 24.34 -0.46 -0.25
C LEU A 396 25.28 0.12 -1.29
N SER A 397 25.03 1.35 -1.77
CA SER A 397 25.96 2.06 -2.66
C SER A 397 27.23 2.49 -1.95
N GLN A 398 27.13 2.89 -0.68
CA GLN A 398 28.28 3.22 0.17
C GLN A 398 29.07 1.95 0.55
N ARG A 399 28.37 0.91 0.92
CA ARG A 399 28.92 -0.35 1.46
C ARG A 399 28.33 -1.56 0.72
N PRO A 400 28.83 -1.91 -0.49
CA PRO A 400 28.21 -2.92 -1.35
C PRO A 400 28.11 -4.33 -0.77
N ASN A 401 28.93 -4.63 0.23
CA ASN A 401 28.99 -5.96 0.87
C ASN A 401 28.03 -6.11 2.07
N LEU A 402 27.23 -5.09 2.41
CA LEU A 402 26.23 -5.24 3.47
C LEU A 402 25.23 -6.33 3.12
N THR A 403 24.92 -7.17 4.10
CA THR A 403 23.81 -8.13 4.02
C THR A 403 22.49 -7.42 4.31
N PRO A 404 21.33 -7.99 3.92
CA PRO A 404 20.04 -7.44 4.29
C PRO A 404 19.88 -7.25 5.82
N ASP A 405 20.31 -8.21 6.62
CA ASP A 405 20.27 -8.12 8.09
C ASP A 405 21.11 -6.95 8.61
N GLN A 406 22.26 -6.68 7.99
CA GLN A 406 23.10 -5.54 8.38
C GLN A 406 22.45 -4.22 7.99
N VAL A 407 21.81 -4.12 6.82
CA VAL A 407 21.08 -2.92 6.40
C VAL A 407 19.91 -2.67 7.36
N LYS A 408 19.08 -3.68 7.65
CA LYS A 408 17.98 -3.57 8.62
C LYS A 408 18.51 -3.13 9.99
N ARG A 409 19.57 -3.77 10.46
CA ARG A 409 20.17 -3.44 11.77
C ARG A 409 20.69 -2.01 11.83
N ILE A 410 21.34 -1.50 10.78
CA ILE A 410 21.80 -0.10 10.72
C ILE A 410 20.59 0.85 10.78
N LEU A 411 19.58 0.64 9.94
CA LEU A 411 18.38 1.49 9.91
C LEU A 411 17.68 1.52 11.27
N VAL A 412 17.53 0.36 11.92
CA VAL A 412 16.91 0.24 13.24
C VAL A 412 17.74 0.93 14.32
N ASP A 413 19.05 0.65 14.38
CA ASP A 413 19.92 1.16 15.46
C ASP A 413 20.16 2.67 15.37
N THR A 414 20.02 3.26 14.18
CA THR A 414 20.25 4.68 13.93
C THR A 414 18.97 5.51 13.84
N SER A 415 17.80 4.88 13.92
CA SER A 415 16.51 5.58 13.91
C SER A 415 16.37 6.51 15.11
N GLU A 416 15.70 7.63 14.88
CA GLU A 416 15.42 8.62 15.91
C GLU A 416 14.10 8.30 16.62
N THR A 417 14.17 8.15 17.95
CA THR A 417 13.00 7.76 18.75
C THR A 417 11.95 8.87 18.78
N VAL A 418 10.72 8.51 18.48
CA VAL A 418 9.52 9.37 18.53
C VAL A 418 8.67 8.97 19.76
N TRP A 419 9.19 9.21 20.95
CA TRP A 419 8.75 8.67 22.24
C TRP A 419 7.29 9.00 22.65
N TRP A 420 6.62 9.91 21.96
CA TRP A 420 5.21 10.24 22.17
C TRP A 420 4.25 9.40 21.32
N ILE A 421 4.75 8.59 20.39
CA ILE A 421 3.99 7.58 19.67
C ILE A 421 4.03 6.27 20.48
N ALA A 422 2.95 5.48 20.45
CA ALA A 422 2.92 4.19 21.16
C ALA A 422 3.98 3.22 20.59
N ASN A 423 4.53 2.33 21.44
CA ASN A 423 5.63 1.44 21.09
C ASN A 423 5.36 0.58 19.85
N GLU A 424 4.14 0.06 19.71
CA GLU A 424 3.75 -0.76 18.57
C GLU A 424 3.78 0.03 17.26
N CYS A 425 3.59 1.36 17.35
CA CYS A 425 3.45 2.23 16.19
C CYS A 425 4.77 2.86 15.73
N TYR A 426 5.78 2.98 16.56
CA TYR A 426 7.02 3.61 16.15
C TYR A 426 8.17 2.65 15.85
N GLY A 427 8.10 1.39 16.30
CA GLY A 427 9.22 0.46 16.15
C GLY A 427 10.52 1.01 16.76
N ALA A 428 11.54 1.18 15.93
CA ALA A 428 12.78 1.86 16.33
C ALA A 428 12.69 3.40 16.21
N GLY A 429 11.72 3.92 15.50
CA GLY A 429 11.53 5.35 15.25
C GLY A 429 11.69 5.76 13.80
N LEU A 430 11.82 7.06 13.57
CA LEU A 430 12.06 7.66 12.27
C LEU A 430 13.47 7.34 11.79
N ILE A 431 13.63 6.83 10.57
CA ILE A 431 14.95 6.60 9.99
C ILE A 431 15.77 7.90 9.95
N ASN A 432 17.06 7.80 10.28
CA ASN A 432 17.99 8.92 10.30
C ASN A 432 19.21 8.60 9.43
N LEU A 433 19.29 9.20 8.25
CA LEU A 433 20.34 8.91 7.27
C LEU A 433 21.69 9.54 7.65
N ALA A 434 21.69 10.65 8.40
CA ALA A 434 22.94 11.22 8.90
C ALA A 434 23.64 10.27 9.89
N ALA A 435 22.87 9.65 10.78
CA ALA A 435 23.39 8.65 11.71
C ALA A 435 23.75 7.34 10.98
N ALA A 436 22.94 6.91 10.00
CA ALA A 436 23.18 5.68 9.25
C ALA A 436 24.44 5.74 8.36
N GLU A 437 24.72 6.91 7.78
CA GLU A 437 25.92 7.15 6.95
C GLU A 437 27.21 6.82 7.69
N SER A 438 27.35 7.31 8.93
CA SER A 438 28.55 7.17 9.76
C SER A 438 28.53 5.92 10.67
N ALA A 439 27.41 5.19 10.72
CA ALA A 439 27.28 4.01 11.57
C ALA A 439 28.26 2.89 11.18
N PRO A 440 28.88 2.19 12.15
CA PRO A 440 29.74 1.06 11.83
C PRO A 440 28.93 -0.11 11.24
N THR A 441 29.58 -0.91 10.40
CA THR A 441 28.96 -2.16 9.91
C THR A 441 28.78 -3.13 11.09
N PRO A 442 27.54 -3.57 11.39
CA PRO A 442 27.30 -4.48 12.50
C PRO A 442 27.97 -5.85 12.28
N ALA A 443 28.71 -6.31 13.26
CA ALA A 443 29.37 -7.64 13.21
C ALA A 443 28.37 -8.79 13.42
N ASN A 444 27.34 -8.57 14.25
CA ASN A 444 26.33 -9.55 14.62
C ASN A 444 24.93 -8.95 14.28
N ALA A 445 24.50 -9.11 13.05
CA ALA A 445 23.21 -8.61 12.59
C ALA A 445 22.21 -9.73 12.28
N ALA A 446 22.64 -10.99 12.29
CA ALA A 446 21.79 -12.13 11.92
C ALA A 446 20.50 -12.16 12.75
N GLN A 447 19.38 -12.24 12.08
CA GLN A 447 18.07 -12.37 12.69
C GLN A 447 17.83 -13.83 13.11
N ASN A 448 17.18 -14.03 14.26
CA ASN A 448 16.90 -15.35 14.80
C ASN A 448 15.39 -15.54 14.92
N HIS A 449 14.73 -15.65 13.77
CA HIS A 449 13.30 -15.95 13.66
C HIS A 449 13.10 -17.34 13.06
N ASP A 450 11.97 -17.95 13.33
CA ASP A 450 11.58 -19.21 12.67
C ASP A 450 11.43 -18.94 11.17
N PRO A 451 12.05 -19.76 10.30
CA PRO A 451 11.94 -19.53 8.87
C PRO A 451 10.55 -19.87 8.33
N ALA A 452 10.11 -19.13 7.35
CA ALA A 452 8.90 -19.45 6.61
C ALA A 452 9.10 -20.69 5.72
N THR A 453 8.02 -21.41 5.47
CA THR A 453 7.99 -22.61 4.63
C THR A 453 7.17 -22.42 3.34
N GLY A 454 6.20 -21.51 3.35
CA GLY A 454 5.27 -21.28 2.24
C GLY A 454 4.32 -22.46 1.97
N LEU A 455 4.23 -23.41 2.89
CA LEU A 455 3.41 -24.63 2.73
C LEU A 455 1.94 -24.42 3.14
N GLY A 456 1.55 -23.19 3.36
CA GLY A 456 0.18 -22.83 3.68
C GLY A 456 -0.68 -22.63 2.44
N SER A 457 -1.85 -22.06 2.67
CA SER A 457 -2.88 -21.86 1.68
C SER A 457 -2.64 -20.55 0.89
N LEU A 458 -2.74 -20.62 -0.43
CA LEU A 458 -2.75 -19.43 -1.30
C LEU A 458 -4.03 -18.61 -1.06
N GLU A 459 -5.16 -19.31 -0.86
CA GLU A 459 -6.44 -18.67 -0.52
C GLU A 459 -6.35 -17.89 0.79
N ALA A 460 -5.76 -18.49 1.83
CA ALA A 460 -5.55 -17.79 3.09
C ALA A 460 -4.58 -16.61 2.96
N ALA A 461 -3.62 -16.66 2.03
CA ALA A 461 -2.70 -15.56 1.76
C ALA A 461 -3.38 -14.35 1.09
N ARG A 462 -4.49 -14.58 0.37
CA ARG A 462 -5.32 -13.50 -0.17
C ARG A 462 -6.08 -12.75 0.93
N GLY A 463 -6.42 -13.44 2.01
CA GLY A 463 -7.30 -12.89 3.02
C GLY A 463 -8.70 -12.63 2.46
N SER A 464 -9.22 -11.43 2.63
CA SER A 464 -10.49 -11.01 2.01
C SER A 464 -10.32 -10.42 0.59
N MET A 465 -9.09 -10.39 0.08
CA MET A 465 -8.72 -9.67 -1.13
C MET A 465 -8.69 -10.59 -2.34
N HIS A 466 -9.76 -10.60 -3.12
CA HIS A 466 -9.90 -11.45 -4.30
C HIS A 466 -9.99 -10.62 -5.56
N VAL A 467 -9.25 -11.03 -6.58
CA VAL A 467 -9.42 -10.50 -7.94
C VAL A 467 -10.68 -11.12 -8.52
N ALA A 468 -11.53 -10.31 -9.14
CA ALA A 468 -12.74 -10.77 -9.80
C ALA A 468 -12.65 -10.63 -11.34
N MET A 469 -13.27 -11.55 -12.06
CA MET A 469 -13.48 -11.49 -13.49
C MET A 469 -14.93 -11.80 -13.80
N ASP A 470 -15.63 -10.87 -14.50
CA ASP A 470 -17.07 -10.97 -14.75
C ASP A 470 -17.87 -11.28 -13.46
N ASP A 471 -17.57 -10.52 -12.39
CA ASP A 471 -18.15 -10.64 -11.04
C ASP A 471 -17.89 -11.98 -10.34
N VAL A 472 -16.98 -12.81 -10.85
CA VAL A 472 -16.55 -14.07 -10.24
C VAL A 472 -15.20 -13.89 -9.57
N ASN A 473 -15.16 -13.97 -8.25
CA ASN A 473 -13.92 -13.90 -7.48
C ASN A 473 -13.03 -15.12 -7.75
N LEU A 474 -11.73 -14.90 -7.85
CA LEU A 474 -10.75 -15.96 -7.81
C LEU A 474 -10.63 -16.48 -6.38
N THR A 475 -11.08 -17.69 -6.15
CA THR A 475 -11.07 -18.34 -4.83
C THR A 475 -10.42 -19.71 -4.86
N GLY A 476 -10.03 -20.22 -3.69
CA GLY A 476 -9.43 -21.55 -3.53
C GLY A 476 -7.93 -21.58 -3.85
N GLU A 477 -7.41 -22.79 -3.85
CA GLU A 477 -5.99 -23.04 -4.07
C GLU A 477 -5.66 -23.02 -5.59
N GLN A 478 -5.93 -21.91 -6.24
CA GLN A 478 -5.68 -21.69 -7.67
C GLN A 478 -4.99 -20.35 -7.90
N ASP A 479 -4.05 -20.35 -8.84
CA ASP A 479 -3.46 -19.09 -9.34
C ASP A 479 -4.39 -18.42 -10.37
N ILE A 480 -4.02 -17.23 -10.86
CA ILE A 480 -4.79 -16.48 -11.86
C ILE A 480 -5.00 -17.22 -13.20
N PHE A 481 -4.37 -18.37 -13.37
CA PHE A 481 -4.47 -19.21 -14.57
C PHE A 481 -5.26 -20.49 -14.32
N GLY A 482 -5.89 -20.60 -13.13
CA GLY A 482 -6.65 -21.77 -12.72
C GLY A 482 -5.78 -22.98 -12.38
N ARG A 483 -4.47 -22.80 -12.17
CA ARG A 483 -3.59 -23.88 -11.75
C ARG A 483 -3.70 -24.09 -10.27
N TYR A 484 -3.76 -25.35 -9.86
CA TYR A 484 -3.74 -25.71 -8.46
C TYR A 484 -2.42 -25.25 -7.81
N TRP A 485 -2.55 -24.56 -6.70
CA TRP A 485 -1.43 -24.17 -5.84
C TRP A 485 -1.01 -25.35 -4.98
N ASP A 486 0.26 -25.70 -5.04
CA ASP A 486 0.89 -26.66 -4.14
C ASP A 486 2.18 -26.03 -3.61
N GLY A 487 2.14 -25.59 -2.36
CA GLY A 487 3.29 -24.95 -1.72
C GLY A 487 4.54 -25.81 -1.70
N ALA A 488 4.41 -27.15 -1.76
CA ALA A 488 5.54 -28.06 -1.83
C ALA A 488 6.22 -28.08 -3.20
N SER A 489 5.46 -27.92 -4.28
CA SER A 489 6.00 -27.85 -5.64
C SER A 489 6.58 -26.49 -6.00
N TRP A 490 6.18 -25.45 -5.25
CA TRP A 490 6.62 -24.08 -5.51
C TRP A 490 8.03 -23.76 -4.98
N SER A 491 8.50 -24.47 -3.97
CA SER A 491 9.81 -24.24 -3.34
C SER A 491 11.00 -24.59 -4.25
N GLY A 492 11.10 -23.94 -5.41
CA GLY A 492 12.18 -24.13 -6.38
C GLY A 492 11.74 -24.55 -7.77
N ALA A 493 10.44 -24.73 -8.00
CA ALA A 493 9.93 -24.92 -9.34
C ALA A 493 9.83 -23.56 -10.01
N SER A 494 10.65 -23.37 -11.00
CA SER A 494 10.54 -22.24 -11.91
C SER A 494 9.16 -22.26 -12.57
N TRP A 495 8.54 -21.12 -12.74
CA TRP A 495 7.44 -20.86 -13.67
C TRP A 495 7.86 -21.12 -15.14
N SER A 496 8.97 -21.82 -15.32
CA SER A 496 9.56 -22.17 -16.59
C SER A 496 8.75 -23.28 -17.26
N GLY A 497 8.21 -22.96 -18.42
CA GLY A 497 7.65 -23.93 -19.34
C GLY A 497 6.14 -24.05 -19.37
N ALA A 498 5.42 -23.16 -18.76
CA ALA A 498 3.98 -23.14 -18.89
C ALA A 498 3.54 -22.26 -20.06
N SER A 499 2.96 -22.88 -21.05
CA SER A 499 2.18 -22.14 -22.05
C SER A 499 0.81 -21.81 -21.45
N TRP A 500 0.48 -20.56 -21.45
CA TRP A 500 -0.74 -20.03 -20.87
C TRP A 500 -1.87 -20.05 -21.91
N SER A 501 -2.59 -21.13 -22.03
CA SER A 501 -3.74 -21.22 -22.92
C SER A 501 -4.91 -21.87 -22.19
N GLY A 502 -5.92 -21.04 -21.88
CA GLY A 502 -7.13 -21.48 -21.18
C GLY A 502 -6.85 -21.89 -19.71
N GLY A 503 -7.79 -21.65 -18.83
CA GLY A 503 -7.73 -22.02 -17.43
C GLY A 503 -9.12 -22.35 -16.91
N GLU A 504 -9.19 -22.92 -15.72
CA GLU A 504 -10.42 -22.99 -14.95
C GLU A 504 -10.39 -21.90 -13.91
N TRP A 505 -11.45 -21.10 -13.88
CA TRP A 505 -11.66 -20.10 -12.86
C TRP A 505 -12.77 -20.60 -11.94
N ASN A 506 -12.43 -20.94 -10.70
CA ASN A 506 -13.38 -21.55 -9.73
C ASN A 506 -14.17 -22.74 -10.29
N GLY A 507 -13.53 -23.63 -11.05
CA GLY A 507 -14.19 -24.78 -11.67
C GLY A 507 -14.99 -24.47 -12.94
N SER A 508 -15.03 -23.24 -13.39
CA SER A 508 -15.60 -22.83 -14.67
C SER A 508 -14.52 -22.71 -15.73
N THR A 509 -14.73 -23.32 -16.88
CA THR A 509 -13.76 -23.25 -17.99
C THR A 509 -13.70 -21.84 -18.54
N TRP A 510 -12.56 -21.19 -18.41
CA TRP A 510 -12.30 -19.89 -19.01
C TRP A 510 -11.87 -20.06 -20.46
N THR A 511 -12.70 -19.60 -21.39
CA THR A 511 -12.47 -19.76 -22.83
C THR A 511 -12.08 -18.49 -23.56
N GLY A 512 -11.96 -17.37 -22.87
CA GLY A 512 -11.95 -16.05 -23.49
C GLY A 512 -10.60 -15.47 -23.88
N ALA A 513 -9.48 -15.93 -23.36
CA ALA A 513 -8.18 -15.40 -23.74
C ALA A 513 -7.12 -16.49 -23.79
N SER A 514 -6.43 -16.60 -24.91
CA SER A 514 -5.25 -17.45 -25.00
C SER A 514 -4.00 -16.60 -24.81
N TRP A 515 -3.24 -16.90 -23.79
CA TRP A 515 -1.89 -16.40 -23.61
C TRP A 515 -0.92 -17.26 -24.45
N SER A 516 -1.12 -17.33 -25.75
CA SER A 516 -0.30 -18.18 -26.61
C SER A 516 1.01 -17.50 -26.96
N GLY A 517 2.13 -18.11 -26.63
CA GLY A 517 3.44 -17.78 -27.17
C GLY A 517 4.50 -17.27 -26.21
N ALA A 518 4.25 -17.20 -24.92
CA ALA A 518 5.29 -16.90 -23.94
C ALA A 518 5.74 -18.16 -23.22
N SER A 519 6.95 -18.58 -23.44
CA SER A 519 7.60 -19.54 -22.56
C SER A 519 8.39 -18.77 -21.49
N TRP A 520 8.10 -19.02 -20.24
CA TRP A 520 8.81 -18.47 -19.09
C TRP A 520 10.11 -19.23 -18.79
N SER A 521 10.64 -19.99 -19.76
CA SER A 521 11.89 -20.72 -19.59
C SER A 521 13.07 -19.78 -19.73
N GLY A 522 13.83 -19.55 -18.68
CA GLY A 522 15.23 -19.10 -18.61
C GLY A 522 15.87 -18.32 -19.76
N ALA A 523 15.11 -17.95 -20.76
CA ALA A 523 15.54 -17.18 -21.90
C ALA A 523 15.39 -15.69 -21.57
N SER A 524 16.46 -14.99 -21.75
CA SER A 524 16.58 -13.55 -21.61
C SER A 524 15.34 -12.83 -22.13
N TRP A 525 14.73 -12.01 -21.31
CA TRP A 525 13.67 -11.07 -21.67
C TRP A 525 14.14 -10.00 -22.66
N SER A 526 15.45 -9.89 -22.89
CA SER A 526 16.03 -9.04 -23.93
C SER A 526 15.74 -9.64 -25.30
N GLY A 527 14.63 -9.28 -25.92
CA GLY A 527 14.28 -9.66 -27.26
C GLY A 527 13.17 -10.71 -27.39
N ALA A 528 12.55 -11.16 -26.34
CA ALA A 528 11.30 -11.90 -26.43
C ALA A 528 10.20 -10.95 -26.88
N SER A 529 9.93 -10.95 -28.17
CA SER A 529 8.77 -10.26 -28.70
C SER A 529 7.53 -11.06 -28.29
N TRP A 530 6.62 -10.41 -27.58
CA TRP A 530 5.27 -10.89 -27.34
C TRP A 530 4.42 -10.86 -28.61
N SER A 531 5.08 -10.92 -29.80
CA SER A 531 4.45 -10.91 -31.10
C SER A 531 3.80 -12.25 -31.35
N GLY A 532 2.50 -12.30 -31.20
CA GLY A 532 1.72 -13.48 -31.59
C GLY A 532 0.49 -13.74 -30.73
N ALA A 533 0.35 -13.09 -29.59
CA ALA A 533 -0.90 -13.19 -28.82
C ALA A 533 -1.90 -12.15 -29.33
N SER A 534 -2.88 -12.59 -30.08
CA SER A 534 -4.01 -11.76 -30.43
C SER A 534 -5.09 -11.91 -29.37
N TRP A 535 -5.44 -10.84 -28.71
CA TRP A 535 -6.65 -10.70 -27.90
C TRP A 535 -7.88 -10.54 -28.83
N SER A 536 -7.94 -11.33 -29.91
CA SER A 536 -9.07 -11.26 -30.82
C SER A 536 -10.27 -11.94 -30.18
N GLY A 537 -11.17 -11.16 -29.64
CA GLY A 537 -12.51 -11.61 -29.26
C GLY A 537 -12.94 -11.41 -27.82
N ALA A 538 -12.07 -11.08 -26.91
CA ALA A 538 -12.47 -10.68 -25.58
C ALA A 538 -12.51 -9.15 -25.51
N SER A 539 -13.68 -8.55 -25.59
CA SER A 539 -13.85 -7.17 -25.16
C SER A 539 -13.93 -7.17 -23.64
N TRP A 540 -12.93 -6.62 -23.01
CA TRP A 540 -12.93 -6.37 -21.58
C TRP A 540 -13.85 -5.19 -21.18
N SER A 541 -14.68 -4.71 -22.12
CA SER A 541 -15.72 -3.73 -21.86
C SER A 541 -16.85 -4.40 -21.10
N GLY A 542 -16.73 -4.41 -19.79
CA GLY A 542 -17.74 -4.97 -18.88
C GLY A 542 -17.17 -5.83 -17.77
N ALA A 543 -15.91 -6.25 -17.84
CA ALA A 543 -15.28 -6.93 -16.72
C ALA A 543 -14.81 -5.87 -15.70
N SER A 544 -15.46 -5.79 -14.56
CA SER A 544 -14.95 -5.06 -13.43
C SER A 544 -14.00 -5.97 -12.67
N TRP A 545 -12.72 -5.64 -12.68
CA TRP A 545 -11.74 -6.27 -11.82
C TRP A 545 -11.79 -5.53 -10.49
N SER A 546 -12.41 -6.11 -9.49
CA SER A 546 -12.43 -5.54 -8.16
C SER A 546 -11.50 -6.35 -7.26
N SER A 547 -10.40 -5.78 -6.85
CA SER A 547 -9.72 -6.23 -5.64
C SER A 547 -9.82 -5.10 -4.61
N ASN A 548 -10.41 -5.40 -3.48
CA ASN A 548 -10.43 -4.47 -2.34
C ASN A 548 -9.04 -4.32 -1.68
N GLY A 549 -7.98 -4.78 -2.36
CA GLY A 549 -6.75 -5.06 -1.69
C GLY A 549 -5.53 -4.27 -2.04
N TRP A 550 -5.51 -3.61 -3.14
CA TRP A 550 -4.48 -2.61 -3.30
C TRP A 550 -4.81 -1.45 -2.39
N LEU A 551 -3.89 -1.15 -1.52
CA LEU A 551 -3.99 -0.03 -0.61
C LEU A 551 -3.99 1.28 -1.40
N GLY A 552 -4.89 1.38 -2.36
CA GLY A 552 -5.18 2.56 -3.16
C GLY A 552 -5.59 3.78 -2.33
N LEU A 553 -5.67 3.60 -1.02
CA LEU A 553 -5.80 4.66 -0.04
C LEU A 553 -4.56 5.56 0.06
N SER A 554 -3.50 5.23 -0.69
CA SER A 554 -2.25 5.97 -0.64
C SER A 554 -2.28 7.34 -1.36
N TRP A 555 -3.37 7.67 -2.03
CA TRP A 555 -3.54 8.95 -2.74
C TRP A 555 -4.30 10.01 -1.95
N GLN A 556 -4.31 9.94 -0.64
CA GLN A 556 -4.99 10.91 0.22
C GLN A 556 -4.10 12.02 0.73
#